data_d02f3c570427a79a43b020381fbd0a54
#
_entry.id   d02f3c570427a79a43b020381fbd0a54
#
_cell.length_a   1.000
_cell.length_b   1.000
_cell.length_c   1.000
_cell.angle_alpha   90.00
_cell.angle_beta   90.00
_cell.angle_gamma   90.00
#
_symmetry.space_group_name_H-M   'P 1'
#
loop_
_entity.id
_entity.type
_entity.pdbx_description
1 polymer ?
#
loop_
_entity_poly.entity_id
_entity_poly.type
_entity_poly.pdbx_seq_one_letter_code
_entity_poly.pdbx_strand_id
1 'polypeptide(L)'
;MSDSFDNLPIPLDSLPKFEEVTLTPIASKYAIVAHVQYGISYLVLIVLTLSNHFFIQKEIPYVWWIVFVLFALVALLHIYKLMHIKTRQYGFRTHDVLFKRGVITTTTTIIPFNKIQHLAVHQGWTSRYLGLASLEFFTAGGDSSDLEIPGIALQEAYQWRDLVLDKISSLPLVENIKIEALENLTNEEL
;
A
#
# COMPACT_ATOMS: atom_id res chain seq x y z
N MET A 1 47.02 -6.69 12.62
CA MET A 1 46.12 -6.29 13.70
C MET A 1 44.82 -7.01 13.44
N SER A 2 44.48 -8.03 14.27
CA SER A 2 43.19 -8.71 14.17
C SER A 2 42.13 -7.81 14.78
N ASP A 3 41.29 -7.24 13.95
CA ASP A 3 40.06 -6.64 14.46
C ASP A 3 39.30 -7.71 15.25
N SER A 4 39.30 -7.60 16.58
CA SER A 4 38.50 -8.46 17.42
C SER A 4 37.02 -8.12 17.12
N PHE A 5 36.32 -9.09 16.54
CA PHE A 5 34.88 -8.98 16.36
C PHE A 5 34.23 -8.91 17.74
N ASP A 6 33.78 -7.71 18.11
CA ASP A 6 33.16 -7.44 19.40
C ASP A 6 31.63 -7.47 19.22
N ASN A 7 31.00 -8.54 19.66
CA ASN A 7 29.56 -8.76 19.55
C ASN A 7 28.87 -8.45 20.90
N LEU A 8 28.80 -7.15 21.23
CA LEU A 8 28.14 -6.69 22.44
C LEU A 8 26.62 -6.61 22.26
N PRO A 9 25.83 -6.90 23.31
CA PRO A 9 24.38 -6.73 23.28
C PRO A 9 24.03 -5.24 23.12
N ILE A 10 23.12 -4.94 22.21
CA ILE A 10 22.61 -3.58 22.00
C ILE A 10 21.51 -3.31 23.00
N PRO A 11 21.63 -2.28 23.86
CA PRO A 11 20.56 -1.93 24.80
C PRO A 11 19.34 -1.37 24.05
N LEU A 12 18.14 -1.86 24.36
CA LEU A 12 16.87 -1.47 23.71
C LEU A 12 16.62 0.04 23.77
N ASP A 13 17.06 0.70 24.85
CA ASP A 13 16.84 2.15 25.03
C ASP A 13 17.65 3.02 24.07
N SER A 14 18.68 2.46 23.43
CA SER A 14 19.51 3.15 22.43
C SER A 14 18.95 3.03 20.99
N LEU A 15 17.93 2.19 20.78
CA LEU A 15 17.32 1.99 19.46
C LEU A 15 16.34 3.11 19.12
N PRO A 16 16.34 3.60 17.87
CA PRO A 16 15.33 4.55 17.42
C PRO A 16 13.92 3.94 17.50
N LYS A 17 13.05 4.55 18.29
CA LYS A 17 11.67 4.09 18.46
C LYS A 17 10.85 4.53 17.25
N PHE A 18 10.37 3.58 16.47
CA PHE A 18 9.50 3.87 15.31
C PHE A 18 8.10 4.36 15.75
N GLU A 19 7.69 4.11 16.99
CA GLU A 19 6.43 4.55 17.59
C GLU A 19 6.35 6.08 17.76
N GLU A 20 7.50 6.75 17.85
CA GLU A 20 7.59 8.21 18.01
C GLU A 20 7.47 8.96 16.68
N VAL A 21 7.42 8.23 15.54
CA VAL A 21 7.30 8.84 14.21
C VAL A 21 5.88 9.35 13.99
N THR A 22 5.77 10.61 13.61
CA THR A 22 4.48 11.19 13.21
C THR A 22 4.04 10.59 11.88
N LEU A 23 3.02 9.72 11.91
CA LEU A 23 2.45 9.11 10.71
C LEU A 23 1.31 9.98 10.15
N THR A 24 1.29 10.12 8.84
CA THR A 24 0.24 10.83 8.10
C THR A 24 -0.89 9.87 7.72
N PRO A 25 -2.15 10.16 8.04
CA PRO A 25 -3.26 9.34 7.59
C PRO A 25 -3.45 9.50 6.07
N ILE A 26 -3.92 8.44 5.40
CA ILE A 26 -4.30 8.54 3.98
C ILE A 26 -5.46 9.51 3.79
N ALA A 27 -5.63 10.03 2.58
CA ALA A 27 -6.67 11.01 2.28
C ALA A 27 -8.07 10.48 2.64
N SER A 28 -8.86 11.24 3.40
CA SER A 28 -10.22 10.88 3.81
C SER A 28 -11.14 10.63 2.59
N LYS A 29 -10.88 11.30 1.47
CA LYS A 29 -11.58 11.08 0.19
C LYS A 29 -11.43 9.66 -0.34
N TYR A 30 -10.41 8.89 0.10
CA TYR A 30 -10.25 7.50 -0.30
C TYR A 30 -11.41 6.60 0.14
N ALA A 31 -12.15 6.98 1.19
CA ALA A 31 -13.39 6.30 1.57
C ALA A 31 -14.44 6.28 0.44
N ILE A 32 -14.45 7.29 -0.45
CA ILE A 32 -15.35 7.33 -1.60
C ILE A 32 -15.09 6.17 -2.56
N VAL A 33 -13.82 5.74 -2.71
CA VAL A 33 -13.47 4.56 -3.52
C VAL A 33 -14.19 3.32 -2.98
N ALA A 34 -14.19 3.13 -1.66
CA ALA A 34 -14.92 2.03 -1.03
C ALA A 34 -16.44 2.17 -1.24
N HIS A 35 -17.00 3.36 -1.07
CA HIS A 35 -18.43 3.58 -1.31
C HIS A 35 -18.83 3.25 -2.74
N VAL A 36 -18.05 3.61 -3.75
CA VAL A 36 -18.31 3.29 -5.16
C VAL A 36 -18.23 1.79 -5.39
N GLN A 37 -17.19 1.11 -4.88
CA GLN A 37 -17.04 -0.35 -5.03
C GLN A 37 -18.21 -1.11 -4.42
N TYR A 38 -18.59 -0.78 -3.19
CA TYR A 38 -19.73 -1.42 -2.52
C TYR A 38 -21.08 -0.99 -3.11
N GLY A 39 -21.18 0.26 -3.62
CA GLY A 39 -22.35 0.71 -4.35
C GLY A 39 -22.64 -0.15 -5.58
N ILE A 40 -21.60 -0.52 -6.34
CA ILE A 40 -21.72 -1.47 -7.45
C ILE A 40 -22.19 -2.85 -6.95
N SER A 41 -21.63 -3.34 -5.85
CA SER A 41 -22.04 -4.62 -5.26
C SER A 41 -23.51 -4.62 -4.83
N TYR A 42 -23.97 -3.54 -4.21
CA TYR A 42 -25.39 -3.38 -3.86
C TYR A 42 -26.28 -3.33 -5.10
N LEU A 43 -25.86 -2.59 -6.15
CA LEU A 43 -26.60 -2.52 -7.41
C LEU A 43 -26.77 -3.91 -8.04
N VAL A 44 -25.70 -4.70 -8.10
CA VAL A 44 -25.74 -6.09 -8.61
C VAL A 44 -26.70 -6.94 -7.78
N LEU A 45 -26.66 -6.87 -6.44
CA LEU A 45 -27.59 -7.61 -5.58
C LEU A 45 -29.03 -7.19 -5.82
N ILE A 46 -29.31 -5.90 -5.99
CA ILE A 46 -30.65 -5.38 -6.29
C ILE A 46 -31.14 -5.93 -7.64
N VAL A 47 -30.31 -5.86 -8.69
CA VAL A 47 -30.67 -6.36 -10.02
C VAL A 47 -30.95 -7.86 -9.99
N LEU A 48 -30.12 -8.65 -9.30
CA LEU A 48 -30.34 -10.09 -9.15
C LEU A 48 -31.62 -10.40 -8.38
N THR A 49 -31.94 -9.65 -7.34
CA THR A 49 -33.17 -9.81 -6.54
C THR A 49 -34.40 -9.49 -7.37
N LEU A 50 -34.37 -8.38 -8.12
CA LEU A 50 -35.46 -7.99 -9.00
C LEU A 50 -35.65 -9.00 -10.15
N SER A 51 -34.55 -9.46 -10.76
CA SER A 51 -34.61 -10.50 -11.80
C SER A 51 -35.23 -11.79 -11.27
N ASN A 52 -34.82 -12.23 -10.07
CA ASN A 52 -35.45 -13.39 -9.42
C ASN A 52 -36.97 -13.21 -9.22
N HIS A 53 -37.37 -12.04 -8.73
CA HIS A 53 -38.79 -11.76 -8.47
C HIS A 53 -39.65 -11.74 -9.74
N PHE A 54 -39.16 -11.18 -10.86
CA PHE A 54 -39.93 -11.03 -12.09
C PHE A 54 -39.89 -12.26 -13.00
N PHE A 55 -38.79 -12.99 -13.05
CA PHE A 55 -38.58 -14.09 -14.01
C PHE A 55 -38.80 -15.47 -13.42
N ILE A 56 -38.62 -15.65 -12.12
CA ILE A 56 -38.82 -16.94 -11.46
C ILE A 56 -40.21 -16.93 -10.82
N GLN A 57 -41.22 -17.41 -11.59
CA GLN A 57 -42.64 -17.46 -11.14
C GLN A 57 -42.89 -18.45 -9.97
N LYS A 58 -41.88 -19.25 -9.63
CA LYS A 58 -41.97 -20.21 -8.54
C LYS A 58 -41.35 -19.59 -7.28
N GLU A 59 -42.20 -19.33 -6.28
CA GLU A 59 -41.70 -18.87 -4.98
C GLU A 59 -40.85 -19.96 -4.34
N ILE A 60 -39.54 -19.67 -4.22
CA ILE A 60 -38.63 -20.52 -3.50
C ILE A 60 -38.69 -20.12 -2.03
N PRO A 61 -39.13 -21.03 -1.12
CA PRO A 61 -39.13 -20.72 0.30
C PRO A 61 -37.72 -20.34 0.75
N TYR A 62 -37.62 -19.38 1.64
CA TYR A 62 -36.37 -18.86 2.20
C TYR A 62 -35.51 -17.95 1.29
N VAL A 63 -35.88 -17.72 0.03
CA VAL A 63 -35.07 -16.84 -0.86
C VAL A 63 -34.89 -15.44 -0.25
N TRP A 64 -35.91 -14.90 0.38
CA TRP A 64 -35.85 -13.59 1.02
C TRP A 64 -34.90 -13.54 2.22
N TRP A 65 -34.76 -14.65 2.95
CA TRP A 65 -33.77 -14.77 4.03
C TRP A 65 -32.35 -14.82 3.47
N ILE A 66 -32.15 -15.52 2.37
CA ILE A 66 -30.84 -15.56 1.68
C ILE A 66 -30.46 -14.16 1.20
N VAL A 67 -31.37 -13.45 0.55
CA VAL A 67 -31.16 -12.07 0.10
C VAL A 67 -30.82 -11.16 1.29
N PHE A 68 -31.59 -11.24 2.37
CA PHE A 68 -31.30 -10.45 3.57
C PHE A 68 -29.92 -10.72 4.15
N VAL A 69 -29.54 -11.99 4.25
CA VAL A 69 -28.20 -12.37 4.75
C VAL A 69 -27.09 -11.84 3.84
N LEU A 70 -27.27 -11.91 2.50
CA LEU A 70 -26.29 -11.37 1.55
C LEU A 70 -26.15 -9.85 1.69
N PHE A 71 -27.25 -9.10 1.80
CA PHE A 71 -27.21 -7.66 2.04
C PHE A 71 -26.53 -7.31 3.37
N ALA A 72 -26.86 -8.04 4.44
CA ALA A 72 -26.23 -7.86 5.75
C ALA A 72 -24.72 -8.13 5.70
N LEU A 73 -24.30 -9.18 5.00
CA LEU A 73 -22.89 -9.50 4.82
C LEU A 73 -22.14 -8.40 4.06
N VAL A 74 -22.71 -7.94 2.93
CA VAL A 74 -22.09 -6.84 2.15
C VAL A 74 -22.01 -5.56 2.99
N ALA A 75 -23.02 -5.26 3.79
CA ALA A 75 -23.02 -4.10 4.69
C ALA A 75 -21.93 -4.23 5.78
N LEU A 76 -21.78 -5.40 6.37
CA LEU A 76 -20.74 -5.67 7.37
C LEU A 76 -19.35 -5.50 6.78
N LEU A 77 -19.10 -6.07 5.59
CA LEU A 77 -17.82 -5.94 4.88
C LEU A 77 -17.54 -4.48 4.49
N HIS A 78 -18.56 -3.73 4.09
CA HIS A 78 -18.45 -2.31 3.78
C HIS A 78 -18.03 -1.50 5.02
N ILE A 79 -18.70 -1.69 6.15
CA ILE A 79 -18.36 -1.03 7.42
C ILE A 79 -16.92 -1.37 7.83
N TYR A 80 -16.56 -2.67 7.78
CA TYR A 80 -15.20 -3.12 8.08
C TYR A 80 -14.15 -2.43 7.18
N LYS A 81 -14.42 -2.34 5.87
CA LYS A 81 -13.53 -1.66 4.91
C LYS A 81 -13.33 -0.19 5.24
N LEU A 82 -14.41 0.51 5.62
CA LEU A 82 -14.33 1.93 6.03
C LEU A 82 -13.50 2.11 7.31
N MET A 83 -13.69 1.22 8.29
CA MET A 83 -12.87 1.22 9.50
C MET A 83 -11.40 0.97 9.16
N HIS A 84 -11.12 0.01 8.29
CA HIS A 84 -9.77 -0.32 7.85
C HIS A 84 -9.08 0.82 7.09
N ILE A 85 -9.83 1.62 6.31
CA ILE A 85 -9.32 2.80 5.63
C ILE A 85 -8.87 3.85 6.66
N LYS A 86 -9.65 4.10 7.70
CA LYS A 86 -9.34 5.09 8.74
C LYS A 86 -8.09 4.76 9.56
N THR A 87 -7.69 3.50 9.63
CA THR A 87 -6.49 3.09 10.39
C THR A 87 -5.21 3.14 9.57
N ARG A 88 -5.29 3.41 8.25
CA ARG A 88 -4.13 3.47 7.37
C ARG A 88 -3.38 4.76 7.54
N GLN A 89 -2.09 4.64 7.83
CA GLN A 89 -1.18 5.76 8.01
C GLN A 89 0.17 5.42 7.37
N TYR A 90 0.86 6.42 6.86
CA TYR A 90 2.18 6.27 6.27
C TYR A 90 3.14 7.34 6.79
N GLY A 91 4.42 7.08 6.65
CA GLY A 91 5.48 8.03 6.96
C GLY A 91 6.73 7.72 6.17
N PHE A 92 7.42 8.77 5.76
CA PHE A 92 8.73 8.68 5.12
C PHE A 92 9.77 9.23 6.08
N ARG A 93 10.84 8.48 6.29
CA ARG A 93 12.00 8.91 7.08
C ARG A 93 13.22 9.06 6.17
N THR A 94 14.35 9.42 6.75
CA THR A 94 15.59 9.62 6.00
C THR A 94 16.05 8.38 5.25
N HIS A 95 15.77 7.17 5.77
CA HIS A 95 16.31 5.91 5.26
C HIS A 95 15.27 4.84 4.94
N ASP A 96 13.99 5.07 5.27
CA ASP A 96 12.93 4.09 5.09
C ASP A 96 11.54 4.72 4.89
N VAL A 97 10.60 3.88 4.45
CA VAL A 97 9.18 4.15 4.42
C VAL A 97 8.45 3.26 5.41
N LEU A 98 7.49 3.83 6.13
CA LEU A 98 6.61 3.13 7.07
C LEU A 98 5.17 3.17 6.57
N PHE A 99 4.48 2.05 6.72
CA PHE A 99 3.04 1.98 6.48
C PHE A 99 2.37 1.16 7.58
N LYS A 100 1.44 1.80 8.27
CA LYS A 100 0.64 1.20 9.34
C LYS A 100 -0.78 0.99 8.88
N ARG A 101 -1.32 -0.21 9.11
CA ARG A 101 -2.70 -0.58 8.75
C ARG A 101 -3.26 -1.60 9.72
N GLY A 102 -4.58 -1.65 9.84
CA GLY A 102 -5.29 -2.71 10.54
C GLY A 102 -6.29 -2.20 11.55
N VAL A 103 -7.40 -2.94 11.72
CA VAL A 103 -8.48 -2.68 12.68
C VAL A 103 -8.39 -3.65 13.86
N ILE A 104 -8.37 -4.95 13.57
CA ILE A 104 -8.30 -6.02 14.57
C ILE A 104 -6.83 -6.30 14.89
N THR A 105 -6.02 -6.49 13.85
CA THR A 105 -4.59 -6.70 13.98
C THR A 105 -3.88 -5.52 13.32
N THR A 106 -3.03 -4.82 14.06
CA THR A 106 -2.23 -3.72 13.50
C THR A 106 -0.94 -4.27 12.94
N THR A 107 -0.68 -3.98 11.66
CA THR A 107 0.57 -4.31 11.00
C THR A 107 1.30 -3.01 10.64
N THR A 108 2.54 -2.89 11.04
CA THR A 108 3.45 -1.83 10.62
C THR A 108 4.52 -2.44 9.73
N THR A 109 4.52 -2.06 8.46
CA THR A 109 5.54 -2.46 7.49
C THR A 109 6.57 -1.36 7.38
N ILE A 110 7.85 -1.71 7.45
CA ILE A 110 8.99 -0.79 7.31
C ILE A 110 9.86 -1.32 6.17
N ILE A 111 10.08 -0.51 5.15
CA ILE A 111 10.94 -0.87 4.02
C ILE A 111 12.08 0.16 3.92
N PRO A 112 13.34 -0.26 4.16
CA PRO A 112 14.51 0.58 3.93
C PRO A 112 14.67 0.90 2.44
N PHE A 113 15.07 2.13 2.10
CA PHE A 113 15.22 2.57 0.71
C PHE A 113 16.23 1.76 -0.09
N ASN A 114 17.28 1.23 0.57
CA ASN A 114 18.29 0.36 -0.07
C ASN A 114 17.76 -1.03 -0.47
N LYS A 115 16.54 -1.40 -0.09
CA LYS A 115 15.87 -2.65 -0.49
C LYS A 115 14.90 -2.46 -1.64
N ILE A 116 14.54 -1.21 -1.95
CA ILE A 116 13.59 -0.88 -3.00
C ILE A 116 14.31 -0.96 -4.35
N GLN A 117 13.77 -1.73 -5.28
CA GLN A 117 14.28 -1.85 -6.66
C GLN A 117 13.58 -0.89 -7.62
N HIS A 118 12.28 -0.78 -7.51
CA HIS A 118 11.49 0.17 -8.29
C HIS A 118 10.22 0.60 -7.56
N LEU A 119 9.66 1.71 -8.04
CA LEU A 119 8.42 2.29 -7.55
C LEU A 119 7.44 2.48 -8.70
N ALA A 120 6.16 2.27 -8.42
CA ALA A 120 5.09 2.59 -9.34
C ALA A 120 4.08 3.53 -8.69
N VAL A 121 3.55 4.47 -9.46
CA VAL A 121 2.39 5.28 -9.08
C VAL A 121 1.20 4.75 -9.86
N HIS A 122 0.27 4.12 -9.15
CA HIS A 122 -0.92 3.52 -9.74
C HIS A 122 -2.16 4.37 -9.47
N GLN A 123 -3.00 4.55 -10.50
CA GLN A 123 -4.30 5.21 -10.37
C GLN A 123 -5.41 4.33 -10.95
N GLY A 124 -6.24 3.75 -10.09
CA GLY A 124 -7.51 3.18 -10.51
C GLY A 124 -8.48 4.27 -11.01
N TRP A 125 -9.49 3.91 -11.78
CA TRP A 125 -10.45 4.85 -12.39
C TRP A 125 -11.14 5.76 -11.36
N THR A 126 -11.58 5.25 -10.22
CA THR A 126 -12.21 6.04 -9.14
C THR A 126 -11.20 6.98 -8.48
N SER A 127 -9.98 6.46 -8.18
CA SER A 127 -8.91 7.25 -7.59
C SER A 127 -8.51 8.40 -8.50
N ARG A 128 -8.47 8.15 -9.81
CA ARG A 128 -8.16 9.17 -10.83
C ARG A 128 -9.17 10.32 -10.80
N TYR A 129 -10.45 10.02 -10.71
CA TYR A 129 -11.50 11.04 -10.60
C TYR A 129 -11.37 11.88 -9.33
N LEU A 130 -10.89 11.28 -8.24
CA LEU A 130 -10.71 11.94 -6.95
C LEU A 130 -9.35 12.65 -6.82
N GLY A 131 -8.47 12.56 -7.83
CA GLY A 131 -7.10 13.08 -7.77
C GLY A 131 -6.19 12.32 -6.81
N LEU A 132 -6.49 11.04 -6.55
CA LEU A 132 -5.73 10.17 -5.66
C LEU A 132 -4.90 9.14 -6.45
N ALA A 133 -3.84 8.62 -5.82
CA ALA A 133 -3.01 7.56 -6.34
C ALA A 133 -2.63 6.56 -5.23
N SER A 134 -2.14 5.40 -5.62
CA SER A 134 -1.40 4.46 -4.78
C SER A 134 0.08 4.53 -5.13
N LEU A 135 0.94 4.49 -4.13
CA LEU A 135 2.38 4.35 -4.31
C LEU A 135 2.78 2.92 -3.96
N GLU A 136 3.34 2.22 -4.93
CA GLU A 136 3.73 0.82 -4.83
C GLU A 136 5.24 0.69 -4.79
N PHE A 137 5.74 -0.12 -3.86
CA PHE A 137 7.15 -0.38 -3.64
C PHE A 137 7.44 -1.85 -3.93
N PHE A 138 8.48 -2.10 -4.71
CA PHE A 138 8.93 -3.43 -5.08
C PHE A 138 10.35 -3.65 -4.57
N THR A 139 10.57 -4.75 -3.86
CA THR A 139 11.89 -5.15 -3.33
C THR A 139 12.43 -6.38 -4.06
N ALA A 140 13.67 -6.75 -3.80
CA ALA A 140 14.28 -7.91 -4.43
C ALA A 140 13.62 -9.22 -3.97
N GLY A 141 13.10 -10.01 -4.92
CA GLY A 141 12.58 -11.36 -4.69
C GLY A 141 11.06 -11.50 -4.59
N GLY A 142 10.28 -10.42 -4.75
CA GLY A 142 8.82 -10.48 -4.81
C GLY A 142 8.27 -10.45 -6.25
N ASP A 143 7.27 -11.29 -6.54
CA ASP A 143 6.54 -11.27 -7.81
C ASP A 143 5.44 -10.20 -7.84
N SER A 144 5.16 -9.55 -6.72
CA SER A 144 4.16 -8.48 -6.55
C SER A 144 4.72 -7.34 -5.71
N SER A 145 4.00 -6.22 -5.62
CA SER A 145 4.40 -5.12 -4.73
C SER A 145 4.44 -5.57 -3.27
N ASP A 146 5.58 -5.32 -2.60
CA ASP A 146 5.76 -5.66 -1.19
C ASP A 146 5.02 -4.69 -0.27
N LEU A 147 4.80 -3.46 -0.75
CA LEU A 147 4.07 -2.42 -0.04
C LEU A 147 3.28 -1.56 -1.01
N GLU A 148 1.99 -1.41 -0.75
CA GLU A 148 1.11 -0.45 -1.41
C GLU A 148 0.58 0.55 -0.38
N ILE A 149 0.80 1.84 -0.61
CA ILE A 149 0.24 2.95 0.15
C ILE A 149 -0.84 3.62 -0.70
N PRO A 150 -2.12 3.28 -0.52
CA PRO A 150 -3.20 3.86 -1.32
C PRO A 150 -3.68 5.19 -0.75
N GLY A 151 -4.38 5.95 -1.58
CA GLY A 151 -5.11 7.13 -1.13
C GLY A 151 -4.22 8.33 -0.79
N ILE A 152 -3.08 8.47 -1.46
CA ILE A 152 -2.23 9.65 -1.44
C ILE A 152 -2.71 10.62 -2.53
N ALA A 153 -2.62 11.93 -2.33
CA ALA A 153 -2.88 12.90 -3.39
C ALA A 153 -1.88 12.67 -4.55
N LEU A 154 -2.35 12.73 -5.80
CA LEU A 154 -1.52 12.39 -6.98
C LEU A 154 -0.22 13.17 -7.01
N GLN A 155 -0.29 14.47 -6.77
CA GLN A 155 0.89 15.34 -6.79
C GLN A 155 1.88 14.99 -5.67
N GLU A 156 1.37 14.67 -4.49
CA GLU A 156 2.17 14.21 -3.35
C GLU A 156 2.82 12.85 -3.62
N ALA A 157 2.10 11.92 -4.27
CA ALA A 157 2.64 10.61 -4.66
C ALA A 157 3.84 10.76 -5.62
N TYR A 158 3.78 11.70 -6.57
CA TYR A 158 4.92 11.99 -7.45
C TYR A 158 6.10 12.59 -6.68
N GLN A 159 5.85 13.53 -5.75
CA GLN A 159 6.91 14.11 -4.92
C GLN A 159 7.62 13.05 -4.07
N TRP A 160 6.85 12.15 -3.44
CA TRP A 160 7.42 11.05 -2.67
C TRP A 160 8.20 10.07 -3.55
N ARG A 161 7.67 9.74 -4.74
CA ARG A 161 8.39 8.91 -5.71
C ARG A 161 9.74 9.51 -6.05
N ASP A 162 9.77 10.79 -6.43
CA ASP A 162 10.98 11.47 -6.86
C ASP A 162 12.01 11.56 -5.74
N LEU A 163 11.55 11.87 -4.51
CA LEU A 163 12.40 11.88 -3.32
C LEU A 163 13.03 10.50 -3.04
N VAL A 164 12.22 9.44 -3.11
CA VAL A 164 12.72 8.08 -2.84
C VAL A 164 13.71 7.64 -3.93
N LEU A 165 13.43 7.95 -5.20
CA LEU A 165 14.34 7.65 -6.30
C LEU A 165 15.68 8.40 -6.16
N ASP A 166 15.65 9.66 -5.76
CA ASP A 166 16.85 10.44 -5.46
C ASP A 166 17.67 9.80 -4.32
N LYS A 167 16.99 9.39 -3.26
CA LYS A 167 17.62 8.68 -2.13
C LYS A 167 18.25 7.36 -2.56
N ILE A 168 17.57 6.56 -3.39
CA ILE A 168 18.12 5.29 -3.89
C ILE A 168 19.35 5.54 -4.76
N SER A 169 19.30 6.53 -5.65
CA SER A 169 20.41 6.86 -6.56
C SER A 169 21.64 7.42 -5.83
N SER A 170 21.46 8.04 -4.68
CA SER A 170 22.53 8.58 -3.83
C SER A 170 23.15 7.56 -2.87
N LEU A 171 22.68 6.30 -2.86
CA LEU A 171 23.27 5.26 -2.02
C LEU A 171 24.65 4.81 -2.56
N PRO A 172 25.66 4.64 -1.69
CA PRO A 172 27.05 4.34 -2.09
C PRO A 172 27.21 3.08 -2.96
N LEU A 173 26.30 2.11 -2.85
CA LEU A 173 26.32 0.88 -3.65
C LEU A 173 26.03 1.14 -5.13
N VAL A 174 25.10 2.06 -5.44
CA VAL A 174 24.76 2.41 -6.83
C VAL A 174 25.90 3.25 -7.45
N GLU A 175 26.50 4.12 -6.67
CA GLU A 175 27.64 4.94 -7.09
C GLU A 175 28.88 4.09 -7.41
N ASN A 176 29.18 3.09 -6.58
CA ASN A 176 30.29 2.16 -6.81
C ASN A 176 30.09 1.30 -8.06
N ILE A 177 28.88 0.77 -8.29
CA ILE A 177 28.55 0.00 -9.51
C ILE A 177 28.69 0.89 -10.76
N LYS A 178 28.28 2.15 -10.67
CA LYS A 178 28.37 3.10 -11.79
C LYS A 178 29.82 3.48 -12.10
N ILE A 179 30.65 3.65 -11.07
CA ILE A 179 32.08 3.91 -11.23
C ILE A 179 32.77 2.71 -11.84
N GLU A 180 32.51 1.48 -11.34
CA GLU A 180 33.11 0.24 -11.86
C GLU A 180 32.68 -0.05 -13.30
N ALA A 181 31.41 0.22 -13.66
CA ALA A 181 30.94 0.12 -15.04
C ALA A 181 31.61 1.13 -15.98
N LEU A 182 31.86 2.36 -15.54
CA LEU A 182 32.57 3.38 -16.33
C LEU A 182 34.06 3.03 -16.49
N GLU A 183 34.72 2.52 -15.46
CA GLU A 183 36.11 2.06 -15.53
C GLU A 183 36.28 0.89 -16.52
N ASN A 184 35.32 -0.07 -16.52
CA ASN A 184 35.34 -1.19 -17.44
C ASN A 184 35.18 -0.74 -18.90
N LEU A 185 34.28 0.21 -19.19
CA LEU A 185 34.08 0.76 -20.52
C LEU A 185 35.34 1.52 -21.02
N THR A 186 36.01 2.24 -20.12
CA THR A 186 37.24 2.98 -20.46
C THR A 186 38.42 2.04 -20.75
N ASN A 187 38.45 0.87 -20.09
CA ASN A 187 39.49 -0.14 -20.29
C ASN A 187 39.28 -1.01 -21.53
N GLU A 188 38.05 -1.07 -22.07
CA GLU A 188 37.74 -1.78 -23.33
C GLU A 188 38.03 -0.93 -24.59
N GLU A 189 38.18 0.39 -24.44
CA GLU A 189 38.50 1.30 -25.55
C GLU A 189 40.02 1.58 -25.73
N LEU A 190 40.87 1.00 -24.89
CA LEU A 190 42.36 1.09 -24.95
C LEU A 190 42.96 -0.22 -25.43
#